data_dd05e99db325cf7a3e8ba3644ed13da3
#
_entry.id   dd05e99db325cf7a3e8ba3644ed13da3
#
_cell.length_a   1.000
_cell.length_b   1.000
_cell.length_c   1.000
_cell.angle_alpha   90.00
_cell.angle_beta   90.00
_cell.angle_gamma   90.00
#
_symmetry.space_group_name_H-M   'P 1'
#
loop_
_entity.id
_entity.type
_entity.pdbx_description
1 polymer ?
#
loop_
_entity_poly.entity_id
_entity_poly.type
_entity_poly.pdbx_seq_one_letter_code
_entity_poly.pdbx_strand_id
1 'polypeptide(L)'
;KGAQVKLFYNDGEYNDWKETFGEDGPKGWNVKYFKGLGTSTSAEFKDYFANKKIVDFVYNGKSSDDTIDKIFNKKRADDRKVWLENYDKNAYLDTSHSSIQYEQFINNEMIHFSTYDCARSIPNMVDGLKISLRKILFSAFKRKLTSEIKVAQFSGYVSEHSAYHHGEASLNGAIVNMAQNYVGSNNINLLKPNGQFGTRLMGGADAASPRYIHTELNPIVDKLFPSLDFTLSIFTVSNSI
;
A
#
# COMPACT_ATOMS: atom_id res chain seq x y z
N LYS A 1 18.46 12.75 18.36
CA LYS A 1 19.14 12.53 19.63
C LYS A 1 19.32 13.87 20.31
N GLY A 2 18.75 14.10 21.48
CA GLY A 2 18.70 15.42 22.10
C GLY A 2 17.91 16.40 21.23
N ALA A 3 18.46 17.61 20.98
CA ALA A 3 17.87 18.62 20.12
C ALA A 3 18.21 18.46 18.62
N GLN A 4 18.98 17.42 18.25
CA GLN A 4 19.34 17.20 16.85
C GLN A 4 18.17 16.59 16.07
N VAL A 5 17.84 17.16 14.93
CA VAL A 5 16.87 16.65 13.95
C VAL A 5 17.60 16.32 12.66
N LYS A 6 17.28 15.20 12.04
CA LYS A 6 17.77 14.81 10.72
C LYS A 6 16.58 14.43 9.86
N LEU A 7 16.48 15.03 8.69
CA LEU A 7 15.42 14.77 7.73
C LEU A 7 15.95 13.89 6.60
N PHE A 8 15.12 12.97 6.15
CA PHE A 8 15.35 12.12 5.00
C PHE A 8 14.18 12.26 4.05
N TYR A 9 14.44 12.33 2.77
CA TYR A 9 13.41 12.55 1.76
C TYR A 9 13.02 11.26 1.03
N ASN A 10 13.80 10.19 1.22
CA ASN A 10 13.50 8.84 0.73
C ASN A 10 14.06 7.78 1.68
N ASP A 11 13.63 6.55 1.48
CA ASP A 11 14.03 5.41 2.32
C ASP A 11 15.50 5.05 2.11
N GLY A 12 16.06 5.30 0.92
CA GLY A 12 17.48 5.06 0.63
C GLY A 12 18.40 5.90 1.52
N GLU A 13 18.18 7.21 1.54
CA GLU A 13 18.94 8.13 2.42
C GLU A 13 18.85 7.73 3.91
N TYR A 14 17.67 7.27 4.33
CA TYR A 14 17.47 6.81 5.70
C TYR A 14 18.22 5.50 5.98
N ASN A 15 18.18 4.55 5.06
CA ASN A 15 18.85 3.26 5.21
C ASN A 15 20.38 3.43 5.21
N ASP A 16 20.95 4.21 4.30
CA ASP A 16 22.36 4.52 4.27
C ASP A 16 22.82 5.14 5.60
N TRP A 17 22.05 6.10 6.11
CA TRP A 17 22.34 6.68 7.42
C TRP A 17 22.23 5.66 8.55
N LYS A 18 21.24 4.77 8.51
CA LYS A 18 21.04 3.72 9.52
C LYS A 18 22.21 2.73 9.52
N GLU A 19 22.70 2.36 8.36
CA GLU A 19 23.86 1.45 8.20
C GLU A 19 25.14 2.00 8.83
N THR A 20 25.28 3.33 8.94
CA THR A 20 26.44 3.94 9.62
C THR A 20 26.55 3.57 11.10
N PHE A 21 25.49 3.03 11.71
CA PHE A 21 25.49 2.58 13.13
C PHE A 21 25.72 1.08 13.29
N GLY A 22 25.89 0.33 12.20
CA GLY A 22 26.06 -1.12 12.23
C GLY A 22 24.83 -1.87 12.77
N GLU A 23 25.02 -3.08 13.29
CA GLU A 23 23.93 -3.94 13.78
C GLU A 23 23.12 -3.33 14.94
N ASP A 24 23.75 -2.48 15.72
CA ASP A 24 23.11 -1.82 16.87
C ASP A 24 22.05 -0.78 16.51
N GLY A 25 22.03 -0.33 15.27
CA GLY A 25 21.15 0.71 14.76
C GLY A 25 21.29 2.07 15.47
N PRO A 26 20.46 3.05 15.15
CA PRO A 26 20.58 4.43 15.64
C PRO A 26 20.06 4.59 17.10
N LYS A 27 20.76 4.03 18.06
CA LYS A 27 20.39 4.10 19.48
C LYS A 27 20.22 5.55 19.97
N GLY A 28 19.12 5.81 20.66
CA GLY A 28 18.81 7.12 21.24
C GLY A 28 18.20 8.12 20.25
N TRP A 29 17.84 7.69 19.03
CA TRP A 29 17.05 8.47 18.10
C TRP A 29 15.57 8.05 18.17
N ASN A 30 14.67 9.03 18.07
CA ASN A 30 13.26 8.81 17.86
C ASN A 30 12.96 9.02 16.38
N VAL A 31 12.46 7.98 15.71
CA VAL A 31 12.16 8.01 14.28
C VAL A 31 10.67 8.32 14.10
N LYS A 32 10.36 9.37 13.31
CA LYS A 32 9.02 9.74 12.91
C LYS A 32 8.90 9.55 11.40
N TYR A 33 8.02 8.64 10.99
CA TYR A 33 7.72 8.41 9.59
C TYR A 33 6.50 9.21 9.15
N PHE A 34 6.61 9.91 8.03
CA PHE A 34 5.54 10.71 7.45
C PHE A 34 4.99 10.02 6.21
N LYS A 35 3.71 9.64 6.23
CA LYS A 35 2.98 9.14 5.06
C LYS A 35 2.22 10.23 4.29
N GLY A 36 2.19 11.41 4.83
CA GLY A 36 1.49 12.58 4.32
C GLY A 36 1.58 13.70 5.35
N LEU A 37 0.89 14.77 5.11
CA LEU A 37 1.03 16.00 5.92
C LEU A 37 0.17 16.00 7.19
N GLY A 38 -0.77 15.04 7.35
CA GLY A 38 -1.74 15.03 8.45
C GLY A 38 -1.15 14.86 9.86
N THR A 39 0.08 14.35 9.97
CA THR A 39 0.78 14.16 11.25
C THR A 39 1.80 15.25 11.53
N SER A 40 1.93 16.24 10.66
CA SER A 40 2.89 17.32 10.82
C SER A 40 2.37 18.36 11.81
N THR A 41 3.26 18.86 12.66
CA THR A 41 2.98 19.96 13.59
C THR A 41 3.07 21.31 12.89
N SER A 42 2.55 22.34 13.51
CA SER A 42 2.65 23.72 12.98
C SER A 42 4.11 24.19 12.84
N ALA A 43 5.02 23.72 13.70
CA ALA A 43 6.44 24.05 13.61
C ALA A 43 7.10 23.38 12.41
N GLU A 44 6.78 22.10 12.17
CA GLU A 44 7.25 21.35 10.98
C GLU A 44 6.73 22.00 9.68
N PHE A 45 5.47 22.43 9.64
CA PHE A 45 4.94 23.16 8.49
C PHE A 45 5.67 24.48 8.22
N LYS A 46 5.99 25.23 9.26
CA LYS A 46 6.78 26.48 9.11
C LYS A 46 8.15 26.19 8.51
N ASP A 47 8.80 25.11 8.96
CA ASP A 47 10.10 24.67 8.43
C ASP A 47 9.98 24.25 6.96
N TYR A 48 8.96 23.45 6.58
CA TYR A 48 8.74 23.06 5.18
C TYR A 48 8.58 24.24 4.24
N PHE A 49 7.88 25.30 4.68
CA PHE A 49 7.71 26.50 3.87
C PHE A 49 8.94 27.39 3.83
N ALA A 50 9.71 27.43 4.90
CA ALA A 50 10.96 28.22 4.96
C ALA A 50 12.09 27.56 4.17
N ASN A 51 12.17 26.21 4.22
CA ASN A 51 13.25 25.41 3.66
C ASN A 51 12.74 24.49 2.55
N LYS A 52 12.00 25.04 1.59
CA LYS A 52 11.46 24.27 0.46
C LYS A 52 12.58 23.59 -0.31
N LYS A 53 12.49 22.28 -0.43
CA LYS A 53 13.34 21.52 -1.33
C LYS A 53 12.69 21.47 -2.71
N ILE A 54 13.22 22.24 -3.64
CA ILE A 54 12.74 22.33 -5.02
C ILE A 54 13.83 21.78 -5.92
N VAL A 55 13.45 20.90 -6.84
CA VAL A 55 14.34 20.35 -7.86
C VAL A 55 13.72 20.63 -9.23
N ASP A 56 14.46 21.30 -10.09
CA ASP A 56 14.02 21.65 -11.44
C ASP A 56 14.25 20.50 -12.42
N PHE A 57 13.28 20.26 -13.29
CA PHE A 57 13.45 19.30 -14.38
C PHE A 57 14.14 19.94 -15.57
N VAL A 58 15.19 19.27 -16.07
CA VAL A 58 15.92 19.68 -17.26
C VAL A 58 15.54 18.80 -18.44
N TYR A 59 15.04 19.43 -19.49
CA TYR A 59 14.76 18.75 -20.74
C TYR A 59 16.04 18.50 -21.54
N ASN A 60 16.30 17.24 -21.89
CA ASN A 60 17.50 16.78 -22.59
C ASN A 60 17.17 16.24 -24.01
N GLY A 61 16.34 16.98 -24.74
CA GLY A 61 16.00 16.66 -26.12
C GLY A 61 15.39 15.27 -26.29
N LYS A 62 15.84 14.56 -27.33
CA LYS A 62 15.28 13.25 -27.72
C LYS A 62 15.30 12.19 -26.64
N SER A 63 16.24 12.23 -25.72
CA SER A 63 16.31 11.28 -24.59
C SER A 63 15.13 11.46 -23.65
N SER A 64 14.79 12.71 -23.31
CA SER A 64 13.62 13.02 -22.50
C SER A 64 12.31 12.66 -23.21
N ASP A 65 12.22 12.91 -24.50
CA ASP A 65 11.04 12.56 -25.33
C ASP A 65 10.82 11.05 -25.32
N ASP A 66 11.85 10.23 -25.58
CA ASP A 66 11.74 8.78 -25.60
C ASP A 66 11.37 8.22 -24.24
N THR A 67 11.94 8.78 -23.18
CA THR A 67 11.66 8.36 -21.81
C THR A 67 10.21 8.65 -21.42
N ILE A 68 9.69 9.81 -21.73
CA ILE A 68 8.29 10.17 -21.48
C ILE A 68 7.37 9.30 -22.34
N ASP A 69 7.69 9.12 -23.64
CA ASP A 69 6.93 8.26 -24.54
C ASP A 69 6.90 6.81 -24.04
N LYS A 70 8.02 6.26 -23.62
CA LYS A 70 8.12 4.91 -23.03
C LYS A 70 7.13 4.72 -21.87
N ILE A 71 7.05 5.68 -20.96
CA ILE A 71 6.25 5.55 -19.74
C ILE A 71 4.77 5.79 -20.00
N PHE A 72 4.39 6.77 -20.83
CA PHE A 72 3.01 7.20 -20.96
C PHE A 72 2.31 6.70 -22.23
N ASN A 73 3.04 6.22 -23.23
CA ASN A 73 2.43 5.70 -24.45
C ASN A 73 1.87 4.29 -24.23
N LYS A 74 0.55 4.13 -24.41
CA LYS A 74 -0.11 2.83 -24.25
C LYS A 74 0.44 1.73 -25.17
N LYS A 75 1.04 2.09 -26.31
CA LYS A 75 1.60 1.14 -27.28
C LYS A 75 2.96 0.56 -26.83
N ARG A 76 3.60 1.16 -25.82
CA ARG A 76 4.90 0.74 -25.31
C ARG A 76 4.79 -0.05 -23.99
N ALA A 77 3.77 -0.89 -23.85
CA ALA A 77 3.55 -1.69 -22.65
C ALA A 77 4.70 -2.68 -22.37
N ASP A 78 5.28 -3.27 -23.41
CA ASP A 78 6.38 -4.24 -23.25
C ASP A 78 7.67 -3.56 -22.79
N ASP A 79 7.95 -2.34 -23.27
CA ASP A 79 9.09 -1.54 -22.78
C ASP A 79 8.96 -1.23 -21.27
N ARG A 80 7.71 -0.96 -20.80
CA ARG A 80 7.46 -0.76 -19.36
C ARG A 80 7.61 -2.01 -18.53
N LYS A 81 7.29 -3.20 -19.07
CA LYS A 81 7.55 -4.47 -18.38
C LYS A 81 9.04 -4.64 -18.14
N VAL A 82 9.85 -4.48 -19.19
CA VAL A 82 11.32 -4.55 -19.09
C VAL A 82 11.86 -3.51 -18.10
N TRP A 83 11.31 -2.30 -18.12
CA TRP A 83 11.67 -1.25 -17.17
C TRP A 83 11.39 -1.65 -15.72
N LEU A 84 10.23 -2.24 -15.42
CA LEU A 84 9.88 -2.72 -14.09
C LEU A 84 10.65 -3.98 -13.67
N GLU A 85 11.00 -4.87 -14.62
CA GLU A 85 11.84 -6.04 -14.35
C GLU A 85 13.25 -5.67 -13.88
N ASN A 86 13.76 -4.52 -14.31
CA ASN A 86 15.05 -3.98 -13.89
C ASN A 86 14.97 -3.13 -12.60
N TYR A 87 13.88 -3.24 -11.84
CA TYR A 87 13.70 -2.50 -10.59
C TYR A 87 14.76 -2.85 -9.54
N ASP A 88 15.48 -1.83 -9.09
CA ASP A 88 16.37 -1.92 -7.93
C ASP A 88 15.77 -1.11 -6.77
N LYS A 89 15.44 -1.80 -5.69
CA LYS A 89 14.88 -1.17 -4.47
C LYS A 89 15.87 -0.22 -3.76
N ASN A 90 17.16 -0.35 -4.01
CA ASN A 90 18.19 0.46 -3.38
C ASN A 90 18.59 1.68 -4.24
N ALA A 91 18.18 1.73 -5.52
CA ALA A 91 18.35 2.89 -6.34
C ALA A 91 17.37 3.99 -5.90
N TYR A 92 17.85 5.18 -5.64
CA TYR A 92 17.02 6.33 -5.28
C TYR A 92 17.55 7.61 -5.94
N LEU A 93 16.67 8.60 -6.05
CA LEU A 93 17.00 9.86 -6.66
C LEU A 93 17.94 10.67 -5.75
N ASP A 94 19.10 11.03 -6.25
CA ASP A 94 19.97 11.99 -5.57
C ASP A 94 19.35 13.39 -5.65
N THR A 95 18.87 13.86 -4.51
CA THR A 95 18.25 15.17 -4.36
C THR A 95 19.20 16.25 -3.85
N SER A 96 20.50 16.00 -3.83
CA SER A 96 21.51 17.00 -3.45
C SER A 96 21.67 18.09 -4.52
N HIS A 97 21.30 17.79 -5.77
CA HIS A 97 21.32 18.72 -6.89
C HIS A 97 20.04 19.54 -6.99
N SER A 98 20.14 20.77 -7.49
CA SER A 98 19.00 21.66 -7.73
C SER A 98 18.24 21.33 -9.02
N SER A 99 18.81 20.50 -9.89
CA SER A 99 18.19 20.11 -11.16
C SER A 99 18.45 18.64 -11.48
N ILE A 100 17.49 17.99 -12.12
CA ILE A 100 17.53 16.59 -12.54
C ILE A 100 16.98 16.43 -13.96
N GLN A 101 17.40 15.39 -14.66
CA GLN A 101 16.83 15.00 -15.93
C GLN A 101 15.57 14.14 -15.73
N TYR A 102 14.65 14.11 -16.72
CA TYR A 102 13.45 13.27 -16.66
C TYR A 102 13.78 11.79 -16.48
N GLU A 103 14.86 11.31 -17.12
CA GLU A 103 15.33 9.94 -17.01
C GLU A 103 15.72 9.56 -15.57
N GLN A 104 16.39 10.46 -14.87
CA GLN A 104 16.79 10.25 -13.47
C GLN A 104 15.57 10.12 -12.56
N PHE A 105 14.60 11.04 -12.71
CA PHE A 105 13.35 10.96 -11.94
C PHE A 105 12.58 9.67 -12.23
N ILE A 106 12.42 9.31 -13.49
CA ILE A 106 11.64 8.15 -13.91
C ILE A 106 12.28 6.85 -13.42
N ASN A 107 13.60 6.73 -13.52
CA ASN A 107 14.29 5.50 -13.19
C ASN A 107 14.62 5.33 -11.69
N ASN A 108 14.74 6.43 -10.93
CA ASN A 108 15.18 6.38 -9.54
C ASN A 108 14.12 6.85 -8.53
N GLU A 109 12.97 7.38 -8.99
CA GLU A 109 11.88 7.83 -8.11
C GLU A 109 10.55 7.25 -8.57
N MET A 110 10.12 7.53 -9.80
CA MET A 110 8.83 7.09 -10.30
C MET A 110 8.69 5.56 -10.36
N ILE A 111 9.79 4.85 -10.58
CA ILE A 111 9.80 3.39 -10.65
C ILE A 111 9.36 2.75 -9.32
N HIS A 112 9.71 3.34 -8.18
CA HIS A 112 9.29 2.86 -6.86
C HIS A 112 7.75 2.92 -6.72
N PHE A 113 7.16 4.06 -7.09
CA PHE A 113 5.71 4.21 -7.09
C PHE A 113 5.05 3.23 -8.06
N SER A 114 5.58 3.09 -9.28
CA SER A 114 5.02 2.21 -10.30
C SER A 114 5.06 0.74 -9.88
N THR A 115 6.16 0.28 -9.30
CA THR A 115 6.30 -1.07 -8.76
C THR A 115 5.33 -1.31 -7.61
N TYR A 116 5.24 -0.36 -6.67
CA TYR A 116 4.29 -0.43 -5.56
C TYR A 116 2.84 -0.44 -6.05
N ASP A 117 2.49 0.40 -7.02
CA ASP A 117 1.13 0.45 -7.56
C ASP A 117 0.75 -0.85 -8.29
N CYS A 118 1.65 -1.43 -9.07
CA CYS A 118 1.44 -2.74 -9.68
C CYS A 118 1.21 -3.82 -8.62
N ALA A 119 2.05 -3.90 -7.60
CA ALA A 119 1.92 -4.87 -6.51
C ALA A 119 0.60 -4.72 -5.76
N ARG A 120 0.14 -3.49 -5.53
CA ARG A 120 -1.10 -3.19 -4.82
C ARG A 120 -2.35 -3.44 -5.65
N SER A 121 -2.30 -3.09 -6.94
CA SER A 121 -3.49 -2.97 -7.79
C SER A 121 -3.78 -4.24 -8.60
N ILE A 122 -2.74 -5.01 -8.94
CA ILE A 122 -2.87 -6.24 -9.74
C ILE A 122 -3.18 -7.41 -8.80
N PRO A 123 -4.29 -8.15 -9.04
CA PRO A 123 -4.59 -9.36 -8.29
C PRO A 123 -3.50 -10.43 -8.48
N ASN A 124 -3.20 -11.16 -7.44
CA ASN A 124 -2.25 -12.27 -7.53
C ASN A 124 -2.80 -13.39 -8.43
N MET A 125 -1.94 -13.96 -9.25
CA MET A 125 -2.32 -15.00 -10.22
C MET A 125 -2.84 -16.29 -9.56
N VAL A 126 -2.36 -16.63 -8.36
CA VAL A 126 -2.69 -17.90 -7.68
C VAL A 126 -4.08 -17.83 -7.03
N ASP A 127 -4.37 -16.75 -6.31
CA ASP A 127 -5.59 -16.66 -5.48
C ASP A 127 -6.52 -15.49 -5.86
N GLY A 128 -6.13 -14.66 -6.83
CA GLY A 128 -6.94 -13.53 -7.28
C GLY A 128 -7.04 -12.39 -6.26
N LEU A 129 -6.30 -12.42 -5.15
CA LEU A 129 -6.39 -11.40 -4.11
C LEU A 129 -5.40 -10.26 -4.35
N LYS A 130 -5.84 -9.05 -4.08
CA LYS A 130 -4.97 -7.88 -3.91
C LYS A 130 -4.41 -7.85 -2.48
N ILE A 131 -3.31 -7.12 -2.25
CA ILE A 131 -2.68 -7.00 -0.92
C ILE A 131 -3.67 -6.54 0.14
N SER A 132 -4.55 -5.57 -0.16
CA SER A 132 -5.56 -5.09 0.78
C SER A 132 -6.52 -6.21 1.23
N LEU A 133 -6.96 -7.06 0.30
CA LEU A 133 -7.85 -8.19 0.60
C LEU A 133 -7.13 -9.27 1.41
N ARG A 134 -5.84 -9.52 1.14
CA ARG A 134 -5.01 -10.42 1.95
C ARG A 134 -4.88 -9.95 3.39
N LYS A 135 -4.69 -8.65 3.61
CA LYS A 135 -4.62 -8.06 4.95
C LYS A 135 -5.92 -8.26 5.74
N ILE A 136 -7.07 -8.13 5.06
CA ILE A 136 -8.39 -8.40 5.66
C ILE A 136 -8.49 -9.89 6.03
N LEU A 137 -8.19 -10.78 5.09
CA LEU A 137 -8.26 -12.22 5.31
C LEU A 137 -7.28 -12.69 6.40
N PHE A 138 -6.03 -12.21 6.37
CA PHE A 138 -5.05 -12.44 7.42
C PHE A 138 -5.58 -12.06 8.81
N SER A 139 -6.17 -10.89 8.93
CA SER A 139 -6.72 -10.40 10.20
C SER A 139 -7.92 -11.22 10.66
N ALA A 140 -8.75 -11.70 9.73
CA ALA A 140 -9.86 -12.60 10.02
C ALA A 140 -9.37 -13.94 10.59
N PHE A 141 -8.33 -14.52 10.00
CA PHE A 141 -7.69 -15.74 10.52
C PHE A 141 -7.01 -15.51 11.88
N LYS A 142 -6.23 -14.44 12.00
CA LYS A 142 -5.56 -14.09 13.26
C LYS A 142 -6.54 -13.94 14.41
N ARG A 143 -7.73 -13.37 14.14
CA ARG A 143 -8.82 -13.22 15.10
C ARG A 143 -9.60 -14.51 15.34
N LYS A 144 -9.43 -15.54 14.50
CA LYS A 144 -10.33 -16.74 14.46
C LYS A 144 -11.78 -16.30 14.34
N LEU A 145 -12.10 -15.56 13.28
CA LEU A 145 -13.39 -14.91 13.08
C LEU A 145 -14.50 -15.93 12.73
N THR A 146 -14.86 -16.77 13.70
CA THR A 146 -15.89 -17.82 13.59
C THR A 146 -17.27 -17.38 14.10
N SER A 147 -17.38 -16.16 14.61
CA SER A 147 -18.61 -15.53 15.06
C SER A 147 -18.72 -14.13 14.48
N GLU A 148 -19.94 -13.67 14.28
CA GLU A 148 -20.19 -12.37 13.66
C GLU A 148 -19.67 -11.19 14.49
N ILE A 149 -19.11 -10.21 13.78
CA ILE A 149 -18.63 -8.94 14.31
C ILE A 149 -19.12 -7.80 13.43
N LYS A 150 -19.38 -6.64 14.01
CA LYS A 150 -19.69 -5.43 13.21
C LYS A 150 -18.56 -5.12 12.24
N VAL A 151 -18.89 -4.79 11.00
CA VAL A 151 -17.90 -4.45 9.96
C VAL A 151 -16.99 -3.32 10.43
N ALA A 152 -17.51 -2.27 11.07
CA ALA A 152 -16.71 -1.17 11.61
C ALA A 152 -15.73 -1.63 12.70
N GLN A 153 -16.12 -2.56 13.57
CA GLN A 153 -15.21 -3.12 14.59
C GLN A 153 -14.13 -4.00 13.98
N PHE A 154 -14.48 -4.80 12.98
CA PHE A 154 -13.53 -5.63 12.26
C PHE A 154 -12.52 -4.77 11.48
N SER A 155 -12.97 -3.69 10.87
CA SER A 155 -12.12 -2.70 10.21
C SER A 155 -11.05 -2.13 11.17
N GLY A 156 -11.44 -1.75 12.39
CA GLY A 156 -10.48 -1.33 13.42
C GLY A 156 -9.43 -2.39 13.74
N TYR A 157 -9.86 -3.64 13.90
CA TYR A 157 -8.96 -4.76 14.14
C TYR A 157 -7.98 -5.01 12.98
N VAL A 158 -8.47 -4.96 11.73
CA VAL A 158 -7.62 -5.09 10.53
C VAL A 158 -6.57 -3.98 10.48
N SER A 159 -6.98 -2.74 10.73
CA SER A 159 -6.08 -1.59 10.74
C SER A 159 -4.95 -1.74 11.75
N GLU A 160 -5.27 -2.21 12.96
CA GLU A 160 -4.30 -2.40 14.04
C GLU A 160 -3.30 -3.53 13.76
N HIS A 161 -3.77 -4.67 13.20
CA HIS A 161 -3.00 -5.91 13.17
C HIS A 161 -2.35 -6.23 11.81
N SER A 162 -2.68 -5.49 10.75
CA SER A 162 -2.17 -5.77 9.41
C SER A 162 -1.38 -4.62 8.77
N ALA A 163 -1.02 -3.61 9.58
CA ALA A 163 -0.40 -2.39 9.05
C ALA A 163 -1.17 -1.85 7.80
N TYR A 164 -2.50 -1.77 7.92
CA TYR A 164 -3.34 -1.28 6.84
C TYR A 164 -3.24 0.24 6.76
N HIS A 165 -2.70 0.74 5.65
CA HIS A 165 -2.30 2.13 5.52
C HIS A 165 -3.28 3.02 4.74
N HIS A 166 -4.49 2.55 4.45
CA HIS A 166 -5.52 3.32 3.75
C HIS A 166 -6.62 3.77 4.70
N GLY A 167 -7.43 4.77 4.29
CA GLY A 167 -8.48 5.32 5.11
C GLY A 167 -9.56 4.29 5.50
N GLU A 168 -10.20 4.52 6.64
CA GLU A 168 -11.25 3.66 7.21
C GLU A 168 -12.39 3.38 6.23
N ALA A 169 -12.83 4.39 5.47
CA ALA A 169 -13.90 4.23 4.49
C ALA A 169 -13.52 3.22 3.38
N SER A 170 -12.26 3.26 2.91
CA SER A 170 -11.75 2.32 1.92
C SER A 170 -11.71 0.89 2.46
N LEU A 171 -11.27 0.73 3.72
CA LEU A 171 -11.22 -0.59 4.37
C LEU A 171 -12.63 -1.16 4.61
N ASN A 172 -13.55 -0.35 5.11
CA ASN A 172 -14.95 -0.74 5.27
C ASN A 172 -15.56 -1.19 3.93
N GLY A 173 -15.35 -0.43 2.86
CA GLY A 173 -15.79 -0.80 1.52
C GLY A 173 -15.18 -2.11 1.02
N ALA A 174 -13.90 -2.35 1.28
CA ALA A 174 -13.25 -3.60 0.90
C ALA A 174 -13.83 -4.81 1.66
N ILE A 175 -14.09 -4.69 2.97
CA ILE A 175 -14.74 -5.74 3.77
C ILE A 175 -16.15 -6.03 3.24
N VAL A 176 -16.93 -4.98 2.99
CA VAL A 176 -18.29 -5.13 2.43
C VAL A 176 -18.24 -5.84 1.08
N ASN A 177 -17.35 -5.41 0.18
CA ASN A 177 -17.21 -6.02 -1.13
C ASN A 177 -16.80 -7.51 -1.05
N MET A 178 -15.93 -7.90 -0.12
CA MET A 178 -15.56 -9.32 0.08
C MET A 178 -16.69 -10.19 0.59
N ALA A 179 -17.68 -9.61 1.25
CA ALA A 179 -18.83 -10.33 1.80
C ALA A 179 -20.02 -10.38 0.84
N GLN A 180 -20.12 -9.50 -0.14
CA GLN A 180 -21.23 -9.45 -1.09
C GLN A 180 -21.41 -10.78 -1.84
N ASN A 181 -22.66 -11.26 -1.92
CA ASN A 181 -23.00 -12.56 -2.49
C ASN A 181 -24.11 -12.52 -3.55
N TYR A 182 -24.55 -11.33 -3.98
CA TYR A 182 -25.53 -11.22 -5.06
C TYR A 182 -24.90 -11.54 -6.43
N VAL A 183 -25.72 -11.96 -7.39
CA VAL A 183 -25.27 -12.29 -8.74
C VAL A 183 -24.60 -11.10 -9.42
N GLY A 184 -23.32 -11.27 -9.81
CA GLY A 184 -22.47 -10.22 -10.38
C GLY A 184 -21.49 -9.59 -9.38
N SER A 185 -21.57 -9.99 -8.09
CA SER A 185 -20.54 -9.67 -7.08
C SER A 185 -19.44 -10.74 -7.02
N ASN A 186 -19.29 -11.45 -5.90
CA ASN A 186 -18.34 -12.53 -5.77
C ASN A 186 -18.95 -13.88 -6.18
N ASN A 187 -18.22 -14.71 -6.95
CA ASN A 187 -18.62 -16.10 -7.17
C ASN A 187 -18.56 -16.90 -5.86
N ILE A 188 -17.52 -16.63 -5.06
CA ILE A 188 -17.33 -17.20 -3.73
C ILE A 188 -16.97 -16.03 -2.81
N ASN A 189 -17.89 -15.71 -1.90
CA ASN A 189 -17.64 -14.69 -0.89
C ASN A 189 -16.84 -15.28 0.28
N LEU A 190 -15.68 -14.69 0.59
CA LEU A 190 -14.81 -15.15 1.66
C LEU A 190 -15.30 -14.74 3.06
N LEU A 191 -16.11 -13.71 3.12
CA LEU A 191 -16.78 -13.24 4.33
C LEU A 191 -18.29 -13.39 4.15
N LYS A 192 -19.04 -13.62 5.23
CA LYS A 192 -20.50 -13.71 5.20
C LYS A 192 -21.14 -12.32 5.32
N PRO A 193 -22.19 -12.03 4.52
CA PRO A 193 -22.95 -10.79 4.59
C PRO A 193 -24.11 -10.92 5.59
N ASN A 194 -23.91 -10.62 6.86
CA ASN A 194 -24.93 -10.65 7.88
C ASN A 194 -25.57 -9.26 8.03
N GLY A 195 -26.67 -9.04 7.32
CA GLY A 195 -27.38 -7.76 7.19
C GLY A 195 -27.47 -7.30 5.73
N GLN A 196 -27.67 -6.00 5.51
CA GLN A 196 -27.81 -5.43 4.16
C GLN A 196 -26.44 -5.03 3.59
N PHE A 197 -25.88 -5.89 2.75
CA PHE A 197 -24.59 -5.69 2.08
C PHE A 197 -24.71 -5.18 0.63
N GLY A 198 -25.90 -4.70 0.28
CA GLY A 198 -26.19 -4.24 -1.07
C GLY A 198 -26.89 -5.29 -1.93
N THR A 199 -27.51 -4.82 -3.01
CA THR A 199 -28.27 -5.65 -3.94
C THR A 199 -27.73 -5.57 -5.34
N ARG A 200 -28.04 -6.58 -6.14
CA ARG A 200 -27.72 -6.60 -7.58
C ARG A 200 -28.30 -5.39 -8.32
N LEU A 201 -29.52 -4.99 -7.96
CA LEU A 201 -30.22 -3.89 -8.61
C LEU A 201 -29.44 -2.58 -8.51
N MET A 202 -28.83 -2.33 -7.35
CA MET A 202 -28.08 -1.11 -7.05
C MET A 202 -26.56 -1.31 -7.21
N GLY A 203 -26.12 -2.49 -7.67
CA GLY A 203 -24.70 -2.81 -7.77
C GLY A 203 -23.93 -2.70 -6.44
N GLY A 204 -24.65 -2.93 -5.32
CA GLY A 204 -24.08 -2.85 -3.98
C GLY A 204 -24.07 -1.46 -3.34
N ALA A 205 -24.49 -0.41 -4.06
CA ALA A 205 -24.50 0.97 -3.54
C ALA A 205 -25.49 1.19 -2.38
N ASP A 206 -26.47 0.30 -2.24
CA ASP A 206 -27.47 0.28 -1.19
C ASP A 206 -27.05 -0.51 0.07
N ALA A 207 -25.78 -0.83 0.22
CA ALA A 207 -25.24 -1.43 1.44
C ALA A 207 -25.46 -0.49 2.65
N ALA A 208 -25.89 -1.08 3.77
CA ALA A 208 -26.08 -0.32 5.00
C ALA A 208 -24.73 0.11 5.60
N SER A 209 -24.76 1.10 6.49
CA SER A 209 -23.55 1.59 7.15
C SER A 209 -22.82 0.45 7.89
N PRO A 210 -21.48 0.41 7.82
CA PRO A 210 -20.62 -0.59 8.49
C PRO A 210 -20.88 -0.74 10.01
N ARG A 211 -21.50 0.24 10.62
CA ARG A 211 -21.89 0.21 12.04
C ARG A 211 -23.06 -0.68 12.35
N TYR A 212 -23.85 -1.05 11.34
CA TYR A 212 -25.11 -1.79 11.51
C TYR A 212 -25.07 -3.21 10.95
N ILE A 213 -24.12 -3.52 10.09
CA ILE A 213 -23.97 -4.81 9.45
C ILE A 213 -22.82 -5.60 10.07
N HIS A 214 -22.93 -6.93 10.03
CA HIS A 214 -21.96 -7.84 10.65
C HIS A 214 -21.37 -8.77 9.61
N THR A 215 -20.19 -9.31 9.91
CA THR A 215 -19.53 -10.29 9.05
C THR A 215 -18.79 -11.32 9.89
N GLU A 216 -18.52 -12.47 9.29
CA GLU A 216 -17.68 -13.53 9.82
C GLU A 216 -17.01 -14.27 8.65
N LEU A 217 -16.01 -15.12 8.91
CA LEU A 217 -15.43 -15.97 7.89
C LEU A 217 -16.47 -16.93 7.32
N ASN A 218 -16.49 -17.04 6.00
CA ASN A 218 -17.27 -18.09 5.35
C ASN A 218 -16.56 -19.45 5.57
N PRO A 219 -17.25 -20.52 5.98
CA PRO A 219 -16.62 -21.83 6.22
C PRO A 219 -15.86 -22.42 5.05
N ILE A 220 -16.15 -21.99 3.82
CA ILE A 220 -15.40 -22.42 2.63
C ILE A 220 -13.95 -21.95 2.65
N VAL A 221 -13.65 -20.89 3.39
CA VAL A 221 -12.30 -20.30 3.48
C VAL A 221 -11.30 -21.30 4.05
N ASP A 222 -11.69 -22.13 5.01
CA ASP A 222 -10.83 -23.20 5.57
C ASP A 222 -10.44 -24.29 4.54
N LYS A 223 -11.24 -24.41 3.48
CA LYS A 223 -10.99 -25.33 2.37
C LYS A 223 -10.12 -24.71 1.27
N LEU A 224 -10.31 -23.40 1.05
CA LEU A 224 -9.55 -22.65 0.04
C LEU A 224 -8.14 -22.29 0.52
N PHE A 225 -8.00 -22.03 1.82
CA PHE A 225 -6.76 -21.61 2.46
C PHE A 225 -6.46 -22.52 3.66
N PRO A 226 -5.95 -23.75 3.42
CA PRO A 226 -5.55 -24.64 4.51
C PRO A 226 -4.49 -24.00 5.42
N SER A 227 -4.48 -24.33 6.70
CA SER A 227 -3.65 -23.69 7.72
C SER A 227 -2.14 -23.70 7.41
N LEU A 228 -1.66 -24.66 6.62
CA LEU A 228 -0.26 -24.74 6.16
C LEU A 228 0.07 -23.65 5.13
N ASP A 229 -0.86 -23.37 4.20
CA ASP A 229 -0.66 -22.33 3.17
C ASP A 229 -0.75 -20.92 3.78
N PHE A 230 -1.50 -20.79 4.87
CA PHE A 230 -1.63 -19.53 5.59
C PHE A 230 -0.31 -19.06 6.19
N THR A 231 0.51 -19.98 6.69
CA THR A 231 1.83 -19.65 7.24
C THR A 231 2.78 -19.14 6.15
N LEU A 232 2.70 -19.68 4.93
CA LEU A 232 3.49 -19.22 3.77
C LEU A 232 3.04 -17.84 3.26
N SER A 233 1.73 -17.56 3.24
CA SER A 233 1.20 -16.28 2.77
C SER A 233 1.46 -15.12 3.74
N ILE A 234 1.66 -15.39 5.03
CA ILE A 234 2.05 -14.40 6.04
C ILE A 234 3.44 -13.82 5.75
N PHE A 235 4.40 -14.67 5.34
CA PHE A 235 5.77 -14.23 5.04
C PHE A 235 5.83 -13.26 3.86
N THR A 236 4.94 -13.37 2.88
CA THR A 236 4.88 -12.42 1.75
C THR A 236 4.23 -11.08 2.12
N VAL A 237 3.37 -11.03 3.13
CA VAL A 237 2.75 -9.78 3.61
C VAL A 237 3.66 -9.01 4.57
N SER A 238 4.47 -9.72 5.37
CA SER A 238 5.39 -9.08 6.33
C SER A 238 6.66 -8.53 5.69
N ASN A 239 7.06 -9.03 4.52
CA ASN A 239 8.25 -8.55 3.80
C ASN A 239 7.97 -7.38 2.83
N SER A 240 6.73 -6.87 2.81
CA SER A 240 6.31 -5.70 2.01
C SER A 240 5.99 -4.48 2.87
N ILE A 241 6.59 -4.41 4.08
CA ILE A 241 6.56 -3.24 4.99
C ILE A 241 7.94 -2.60 5.01
#